data_c7947c4d0b466e9a15f90a749b2b6aff
#
_entry.id   c7947c4d0b466e9a15f90a749b2b6aff
#
_cell.length_a   1.000
_cell.length_b   1.000
_cell.length_c   1.000
_cell.angle_alpha   90.00
_cell.angle_beta   90.00
_cell.angle_gamma   90.00
#
_symmetry.space_group_name_H-M   'P 1'
#
loop_
_entity.id
_entity.type
_entity.pdbx_description
1 polymer ?
#
loop_
_entity_poly.entity_id
_entity_poly.type
_entity_poly.pdbx_seq_one_letter_code
_entity_poly.pdbx_strand_id
1 'polypeptide(L)'
;MDDCAIYLISPLDVAGAFPDRLARALDAAPVAAFQFRVKGLDEHAAALLAEPLQRLCADRDVAFIVNDSVALAKRLGADGVHLGQQDGDVADARLQLGREAQIGVTCHASRHLAMDAGEAGADYVAFGAFYPTTTKEVAHYAELETLTWWQSIFEIPCVAIGGITPQNCTPLVQAGADFLAVSGAVWSGDEAANVRALHEAISAAWTEAAPSADSDVLP
;
A
#
# COMPACT_ATOMS: atom_id res chain seq x y z
N MET A 1 10.28 -15.81 -2.20
CA MET A 1 9.24 -14.77 -2.26
C MET A 1 9.12 -14.22 -0.86
N ASP A 2 9.33 -12.92 -0.72
CA ASP A 2 9.29 -12.26 0.58
C ASP A 2 7.84 -12.24 1.09
N ASP A 3 7.66 -12.24 2.42
CA ASP A 3 6.34 -12.22 3.05
C ASP A 3 5.52 -11.01 2.60
N CYS A 4 4.19 -11.14 2.51
CA CYS A 4 3.28 -10.02 2.26
C CYS A 4 3.48 -8.92 3.30
N ALA A 5 3.64 -7.67 2.88
CA ALA A 5 4.03 -6.58 3.76
C ALA A 5 2.87 -5.59 4.02
N ILE A 6 2.99 -4.85 5.12
CA ILE A 6 2.03 -3.79 5.48
C ILE A 6 2.37 -2.51 4.72
N TYR A 7 1.35 -1.92 4.09
CA TYR A 7 1.37 -0.62 3.46
C TYR A 7 0.35 0.29 4.17
N LEU A 8 0.80 1.25 4.96
CA LEU A 8 -0.09 2.15 5.69
C LEU A 8 -0.52 3.33 4.80
N ILE A 9 -1.80 3.69 4.85
CA ILE A 9 -2.30 4.92 4.23
C ILE A 9 -2.77 5.86 5.34
N SER A 10 -2.34 7.12 5.33
CA SER A 10 -2.74 8.10 6.32
C SER A 10 -4.25 8.32 6.35
N PRO A 11 -4.84 8.75 7.47
CA PRO A 11 -6.15 9.40 7.45
C PRO A 11 -6.04 10.73 6.68
N LEU A 12 -7.19 11.35 6.40
CA LEU A 12 -7.20 12.66 5.72
C LEU A 12 -6.69 13.79 6.62
N ASP A 13 -6.91 13.68 7.92
CA ASP A 13 -6.38 14.61 8.92
C ASP A 13 -5.13 14.03 9.56
N VAL A 14 -4.00 14.64 9.29
CA VAL A 14 -2.67 14.26 9.77
C VAL A 14 -2.04 15.34 10.67
N ALA A 15 -2.85 16.30 11.12
CA ALA A 15 -2.39 17.35 12.01
C ALA A 15 -2.35 16.90 13.49
N GLY A 16 -1.92 17.83 14.35
CA GLY A 16 -1.94 17.64 15.79
C GLY A 16 -1.09 16.47 16.27
N ALA A 17 -1.70 15.47 16.90
CA ALA A 17 -1.01 14.31 17.47
C ALA A 17 -0.71 13.19 16.46
N PHE A 18 -0.98 13.38 15.17
CA PHE A 18 -0.80 12.31 14.18
C PHE A 18 0.66 11.85 14.02
N PRO A 19 1.70 12.74 14.06
CA PRO A 19 3.09 12.28 14.06
C PRO A 19 3.42 11.27 15.17
N ASP A 20 2.93 11.50 16.38
CA ASP A 20 3.15 10.57 17.49
C ASP A 20 2.40 9.23 17.28
N ARG A 21 1.21 9.29 16.67
CA ARG A 21 0.45 8.11 16.27
C ARG A 21 1.18 7.30 15.22
N LEU A 22 1.70 7.99 14.19
CA LEU A 22 2.50 7.35 13.15
C LEU A 22 3.73 6.67 13.74
N ALA A 23 4.48 7.35 14.61
CA ALA A 23 5.64 6.78 15.26
C ALA A 23 5.28 5.48 16.01
N ARG A 24 4.20 5.47 16.81
CA ARG A 24 3.75 4.25 17.52
C ARG A 24 3.33 3.13 16.57
N ALA A 25 2.70 3.45 15.45
CA ALA A 25 2.33 2.47 14.44
C ALA A 25 3.57 1.83 13.79
N LEU A 26 4.55 2.65 13.39
CA LEU A 26 5.78 2.19 12.75
C LEU A 26 6.71 1.42 13.72
N ASP A 27 6.65 1.72 15.02
CA ASP A 27 7.42 1.00 16.05
C ASP A 27 6.76 -0.33 16.49
N ALA A 28 5.52 -0.58 16.06
CA ALA A 28 4.74 -1.72 16.54
C ALA A 28 5.06 -3.04 15.82
N ALA A 29 5.29 -3.01 14.51
CA ALA A 29 5.69 -4.14 13.66
C ALA A 29 6.27 -3.61 12.34
N PRO A 30 6.93 -4.44 11.51
CA PRO A 30 7.46 -4.03 10.21
C PRO A 30 6.39 -3.47 9.29
N VAL A 31 6.66 -2.28 8.74
CA VAL A 31 5.84 -1.59 7.75
C VAL A 31 6.73 -1.25 6.56
N ALA A 32 6.33 -1.64 5.35
CA ALA A 32 7.15 -1.41 4.16
C ALA A 32 6.99 0.01 3.60
N ALA A 33 5.77 0.55 3.63
CA ALA A 33 5.49 1.87 3.06
C ALA A 33 4.41 2.62 3.84
N PHE A 34 4.51 3.94 3.82
CA PHE A 34 3.49 4.86 4.32
C PHE A 34 3.09 5.83 3.22
N GLN A 35 1.81 5.82 2.84
CA GLN A 35 1.24 6.75 1.88
C GLN A 35 0.65 7.97 2.58
N PHE A 36 1.22 9.13 2.30
CA PHE A 36 0.71 10.42 2.73
C PHE A 36 -0.46 10.86 1.84
N ARG A 37 -1.67 10.81 2.38
CA ARG A 37 -2.92 11.11 1.68
C ARG A 37 -3.69 12.20 2.39
N VAL A 38 -3.61 13.43 1.89
CA VAL A 38 -4.40 14.59 2.33
C VAL A 38 -5.22 15.13 1.18
N LYS A 39 -6.29 15.84 1.46
CA LYS A 39 -7.15 16.45 0.43
C LYS A 39 -7.55 17.87 0.83
N GLY A 40 -7.79 18.72 -0.19
CA GLY A 40 -8.27 20.09 0.04
C GLY A 40 -7.22 21.06 0.58
N LEU A 41 -5.95 20.69 0.57
CA LEU A 41 -4.82 21.55 0.94
C LEU A 41 -4.06 22.00 -0.30
N ASP A 42 -3.52 23.21 -0.26
CA ASP A 42 -2.50 23.62 -1.22
C ASP A 42 -1.18 22.86 -0.98
N GLU A 43 -0.30 22.87 -1.98
CA GLU A 43 0.97 22.14 -1.95
C GLU A 43 1.88 22.57 -0.79
N HIS A 44 1.87 23.87 -0.42
CA HIS A 44 2.71 24.35 0.66
C HIS A 44 2.22 23.84 2.02
N ALA A 45 0.92 23.94 2.28
CA ALA A 45 0.31 23.42 3.50
C ALA A 45 0.47 21.90 3.61
N ALA A 46 0.30 21.18 2.51
CA ALA A 46 0.52 19.75 2.47
C ALA A 46 1.99 19.38 2.78
N ALA A 47 2.97 20.11 2.22
CA ALA A 47 4.38 19.89 2.49
C ALA A 47 4.75 20.09 3.97
N LEU A 48 4.22 21.12 4.62
CA LEU A 48 4.46 21.36 6.05
C LEU A 48 3.96 20.22 6.94
N LEU A 49 2.85 19.59 6.57
CA LEU A 49 2.33 18.41 7.27
C LEU A 49 3.12 17.13 6.94
N ALA A 50 3.61 17.01 5.71
CA ALA A 50 4.35 15.84 5.23
C ALA A 50 5.76 15.72 5.83
N GLU A 51 6.49 16.82 5.94
CA GLU A 51 7.91 16.83 6.35
C GLU A 51 8.19 16.09 7.68
N PRO A 52 7.45 16.28 8.78
CA PRO A 52 7.70 15.53 10.01
C PRO A 52 7.37 14.03 9.85
N LEU A 53 6.37 13.68 9.05
CA LEU A 53 5.98 12.28 8.79
C LEU A 53 7.01 11.57 7.92
N GLN A 54 7.54 12.26 6.91
CA GLN A 54 8.61 11.74 6.06
C GLN A 54 9.87 11.42 6.87
N ARG A 55 10.27 12.30 7.80
CA ARG A 55 11.41 12.04 8.70
C ARG A 55 11.18 10.81 9.57
N LEU A 56 9.98 10.67 10.14
CA LEU A 56 9.62 9.48 10.94
C LEU A 56 9.72 8.18 10.13
N CYS A 57 9.32 8.22 8.86
CA CYS A 57 9.46 7.09 7.95
C CYS A 57 10.94 6.81 7.62
N ALA A 58 11.72 7.84 7.26
CA ALA A 58 13.14 7.70 6.95
C ALA A 58 13.96 7.15 8.13
N ASP A 59 13.67 7.58 9.36
CA ASP A 59 14.33 7.10 10.58
C ASP A 59 14.06 5.60 10.85
N ARG A 60 13.10 4.97 10.15
CA ARG A 60 12.66 3.58 10.32
C ARG A 60 12.74 2.74 9.05
N ASP A 61 13.39 3.27 8.02
CA ASP A 61 13.52 2.60 6.71
C ASP A 61 12.16 2.22 6.08
N VAL A 62 11.17 3.12 6.23
CA VAL A 62 9.82 2.99 5.67
C VAL A 62 9.69 3.93 4.48
N ALA A 63 9.30 3.40 3.31
CA ALA A 63 9.12 4.20 2.11
C ALA A 63 7.98 5.24 2.28
N PHE A 64 8.27 6.51 1.98
CA PHE A 64 7.30 7.60 2.05
C PHE A 64 6.72 7.90 0.67
N ILE A 65 5.47 7.54 0.45
CA ILE A 65 4.77 7.67 -0.83
C ILE A 65 3.76 8.81 -0.77
N VAL A 66 3.78 9.71 -1.74
CA VAL A 66 2.80 10.79 -1.86
C VAL A 66 1.61 10.35 -2.70
N ASN A 67 0.40 10.59 -2.23
CA ASN A 67 -0.82 10.28 -2.98
C ASN A 67 -1.15 11.39 -3.99
N ASP A 68 -1.48 11.03 -5.24
CA ASP A 68 -1.99 11.84 -6.35
C ASP A 68 -0.98 12.89 -6.93
N SER A 69 -0.16 13.54 -6.13
CA SER A 69 0.59 14.73 -6.54
C SER A 69 2.07 14.44 -6.84
N VAL A 70 2.42 14.32 -8.13
CA VAL A 70 3.82 14.25 -8.61
C VAL A 70 4.62 15.49 -8.20
N ALA A 71 4.02 16.69 -8.26
CA ALA A 71 4.67 17.93 -7.88
C ALA A 71 5.07 17.94 -6.40
N LEU A 72 4.16 17.51 -5.51
CA LEU A 72 4.45 17.40 -4.09
C LEU A 72 5.51 16.33 -3.80
N ALA A 73 5.43 15.15 -4.45
CA ALA A 73 6.44 14.09 -4.32
C ALA A 73 7.83 14.61 -4.70
N LYS A 74 7.94 15.31 -5.82
CA LYS A 74 9.18 15.94 -6.28
C LYS A 74 9.71 16.98 -5.30
N ARG A 75 8.84 17.85 -4.80
CA ARG A 75 9.19 18.91 -3.85
C ARG A 75 9.75 18.35 -2.54
N LEU A 76 9.16 17.28 -2.04
CA LEU A 76 9.56 16.61 -0.80
C LEU A 76 10.79 15.70 -0.99
N GLY A 77 11.14 15.35 -2.23
CA GLY A 77 12.10 14.27 -2.49
C GLY A 77 11.58 12.95 -1.88
N ALA A 78 10.29 12.69 -2.03
CA ALA A 78 9.65 11.48 -1.52
C ALA A 78 10.16 10.23 -2.26
N ASP A 79 10.08 9.06 -1.61
CA ASP A 79 10.49 7.79 -2.22
C ASP A 79 9.60 7.40 -3.41
N GLY A 80 8.39 7.98 -3.51
CA GLY A 80 7.52 7.74 -4.65
C GLY A 80 6.20 8.48 -4.63
N VAL A 81 5.38 8.14 -5.63
CA VAL A 81 4.02 8.65 -5.80
C VAL A 81 3.05 7.51 -6.08
N HIS A 82 1.82 7.62 -5.59
CA HIS A 82 0.73 6.72 -5.95
C HIS A 82 -0.33 7.48 -6.73
N LEU A 83 -0.62 7.04 -7.95
CA LEU A 83 -1.53 7.69 -8.89
C LEU A 83 -2.86 6.93 -9.00
N GLY A 84 -3.96 7.66 -8.93
CA GLY A 84 -5.24 7.18 -9.42
C GLY A 84 -5.36 7.41 -10.93
N GLN A 85 -6.45 6.91 -11.53
CA GLN A 85 -6.67 6.96 -12.99
C GLN A 85 -6.82 8.38 -13.58
N GLN A 86 -6.97 9.39 -12.74
CA GLN A 86 -7.16 10.79 -13.16
C GLN A 86 -6.04 11.73 -12.66
N ASP A 87 -5.01 11.18 -12.00
CA ASP A 87 -4.02 11.99 -11.28
C ASP A 87 -2.73 12.21 -12.08
N GLY A 88 -2.64 11.65 -13.29
CA GLY A 88 -1.53 11.85 -14.21
C GLY A 88 -1.07 10.56 -14.90
N ASP A 89 -0.12 10.73 -15.79
CA ASP A 89 0.49 9.65 -16.57
C ASP A 89 1.76 9.13 -15.87
N VAL A 90 1.97 7.80 -15.92
CA VAL A 90 3.12 7.12 -15.29
C VAL A 90 4.44 7.56 -15.93
N ALA A 91 4.48 7.67 -17.26
CA ALA A 91 5.70 8.07 -17.96
C ALA A 91 6.07 9.53 -17.65
N ASP A 92 5.10 10.43 -17.56
CA ASP A 92 5.32 11.82 -17.16
C ASP A 92 5.78 11.92 -15.70
N ALA A 93 5.22 11.12 -14.79
CA ALA A 93 5.68 11.03 -13.40
C ALA A 93 7.13 10.54 -13.33
N ARG A 94 7.47 9.50 -14.10
CA ARG A 94 8.83 8.96 -14.20
C ARG A 94 9.83 10.00 -14.70
N LEU A 95 9.47 10.79 -15.71
CA LEU A 95 10.32 11.88 -16.23
C LEU A 95 10.59 12.96 -15.17
N GLN A 96 9.62 13.25 -14.31
CA GLN A 96 9.74 14.28 -13.28
C GLN A 96 10.46 13.83 -12.01
N LEU A 97 10.25 12.58 -11.59
CA LEU A 97 10.77 12.04 -10.33
C LEU A 97 12.08 11.27 -10.48
N GLY A 98 12.41 10.83 -11.71
CA GLY A 98 13.61 10.04 -11.96
C GLY A 98 13.38 8.53 -11.84
N ARG A 99 14.45 7.76 -11.99
CA ARG A 99 14.41 6.30 -12.15
C ARG A 99 14.22 5.56 -10.81
N GLU A 100 14.67 6.18 -9.72
CA GLU A 100 14.68 5.55 -8.39
C GLU A 100 13.33 5.70 -7.65
N ALA A 101 12.48 6.64 -8.08
CA ALA A 101 11.19 6.86 -7.43
C ALA A 101 10.21 5.73 -7.72
N GLN A 102 9.49 5.29 -6.68
CA GLN A 102 8.44 4.27 -6.79
C GLN A 102 7.14 4.90 -7.31
N ILE A 103 6.64 4.43 -8.45
CA ILE A 103 5.38 4.90 -9.03
C ILE A 103 4.35 3.78 -8.97
N GLY A 104 3.35 3.97 -8.12
CA GLY A 104 2.24 3.03 -8.00
C GLY A 104 0.98 3.53 -8.70
N VAL A 105 0.14 2.61 -9.17
CA VAL A 105 -1.10 2.95 -9.87
C VAL A 105 -2.28 2.17 -9.31
N THR A 106 -3.37 2.88 -8.99
CA THR A 106 -4.67 2.27 -8.68
C THR A 106 -5.31 1.71 -9.95
N CYS A 107 -5.52 0.40 -10.00
CA CYS A 107 -6.11 -0.31 -11.16
C CYS A 107 -7.54 -0.83 -10.89
N HIS A 108 -8.12 -0.51 -9.74
CA HIS A 108 -9.45 -0.98 -9.33
C HIS A 108 -9.57 -2.52 -9.43
N ALA A 109 -10.61 -3.03 -10.08
CA ALA A 109 -10.81 -4.45 -10.39
C ALA A 109 -10.39 -4.81 -11.83
N SER A 110 -9.61 -3.95 -12.51
CA SER A 110 -9.34 -4.05 -13.94
C SER A 110 -7.94 -4.60 -14.23
N ARG A 111 -7.88 -5.80 -14.79
CA ARG A 111 -6.65 -6.41 -15.31
C ARG A 111 -6.04 -5.57 -16.43
N HIS A 112 -6.87 -4.96 -17.29
CA HIS A 112 -6.41 -4.13 -18.39
C HIS A 112 -5.68 -2.88 -17.89
N LEU A 113 -6.26 -2.15 -16.93
CA LEU A 113 -5.58 -0.99 -16.33
C LEU A 113 -4.25 -1.36 -15.66
N ALA A 114 -4.15 -2.55 -15.10
CA ALA A 114 -2.90 -3.00 -14.48
C ALA A 114 -1.83 -3.32 -15.52
N MET A 115 -2.21 -3.95 -16.65
CA MET A 115 -1.28 -4.19 -17.77
C MET A 115 -0.81 -2.87 -18.37
N ASP A 116 -1.72 -1.93 -18.64
CA ASP A 116 -1.37 -0.61 -19.17
C ASP A 116 -0.43 0.16 -18.22
N ALA A 117 -0.68 0.08 -16.90
CA ALA A 117 0.20 0.70 -15.91
C ALA A 117 1.60 0.06 -15.90
N GLY A 118 1.69 -1.27 -15.98
CA GLY A 118 2.96 -1.99 -16.08
C GLY A 118 3.74 -1.65 -17.35
N GLU A 119 3.07 -1.61 -18.50
CA GLU A 119 3.68 -1.21 -19.77
C GLU A 119 4.15 0.25 -19.76
N ALA A 120 3.45 1.13 -19.05
CA ALA A 120 3.85 2.51 -18.85
C ALA A 120 5.03 2.70 -17.86
N GLY A 121 5.45 1.64 -17.16
CA GLY A 121 6.59 1.63 -16.24
C GLY A 121 6.24 1.92 -14.78
N ALA A 122 5.05 1.53 -14.33
CA ALA A 122 4.70 1.51 -12.92
C ALA A 122 5.54 0.46 -12.16
N ASP A 123 5.96 0.78 -10.94
CA ASP A 123 6.73 -0.12 -10.07
C ASP A 123 5.84 -1.05 -9.26
N TYR A 124 4.58 -0.70 -9.06
CA TYR A 124 3.56 -1.54 -8.45
C TYR A 124 2.16 -1.15 -8.90
N VAL A 125 1.23 -2.09 -8.82
CA VAL A 125 -0.19 -1.86 -9.11
C VAL A 125 -1.04 -2.13 -7.87
N ALA A 126 -2.17 -1.42 -7.72
CA ALA A 126 -3.08 -1.63 -6.61
C ALA A 126 -4.47 -2.07 -7.09
N PHE A 127 -4.91 -3.24 -6.61
CA PHE A 127 -6.22 -3.79 -6.87
C PHE A 127 -7.15 -3.58 -5.68
N GLY A 128 -8.40 -3.26 -5.94
CA GLY A 128 -9.43 -3.07 -4.92
C GLY A 128 -10.61 -2.20 -5.39
N ALA A 129 -11.61 -2.02 -4.51
CA ALA A 129 -11.62 -2.51 -3.14
C ALA A 129 -12.00 -3.99 -3.09
N PHE A 130 -11.42 -4.75 -2.13
CA PHE A 130 -11.79 -6.15 -1.90
C PHE A 130 -12.96 -6.29 -0.93
N TYR A 131 -13.09 -5.37 0.03
CA TYR A 131 -14.13 -5.39 1.06
C TYR A 131 -14.80 -4.02 1.20
N PRO A 132 -16.01 -3.95 1.80
CA PRO A 132 -16.68 -2.69 2.08
C PRO A 132 -15.77 -1.70 2.82
N THR A 133 -15.75 -0.46 2.35
CA THR A 133 -14.90 0.61 2.92
C THR A 133 -15.64 1.93 2.94
N THR A 134 -15.34 2.75 3.95
CA THR A 134 -15.87 4.12 4.08
C THR A 134 -14.91 5.18 3.55
N THR A 135 -13.69 4.78 3.14
CA THR A 135 -12.62 5.71 2.75
C THR A 135 -12.82 6.29 1.35
N LYS A 136 -13.49 5.54 0.45
CA LYS A 136 -13.80 5.93 -0.93
C LYS A 136 -15.06 5.21 -1.40
N GLU A 137 -15.86 5.85 -2.26
CA GLU A 137 -16.95 5.17 -2.96
C GLU A 137 -16.40 4.07 -3.87
N VAL A 138 -17.02 2.90 -3.81
CA VAL A 138 -16.60 1.70 -4.55
C VAL A 138 -17.71 1.35 -5.55
N ALA A 139 -17.42 1.44 -6.85
CA ALA A 139 -18.36 1.06 -7.90
C ALA A 139 -18.38 -0.47 -8.12
N HIS A 140 -17.22 -1.12 -8.00
CA HIS A 140 -17.08 -2.57 -8.19
C HIS A 140 -16.00 -3.09 -7.23
N TYR A 141 -16.24 -4.29 -6.67
CA TYR A 141 -15.26 -4.98 -5.84
C TYR A 141 -14.32 -5.81 -6.70
N ALA A 142 -13.05 -5.88 -6.31
CA ALA A 142 -12.09 -6.79 -6.91
C ALA A 142 -12.30 -8.22 -6.34
N GLU A 143 -12.00 -9.22 -7.14
CA GLU A 143 -12.07 -10.63 -6.78
C GLU A 143 -10.68 -11.18 -6.54
N LEU A 144 -10.54 -12.21 -5.70
CA LEU A 144 -9.26 -12.84 -5.36
C LEU A 144 -8.53 -13.38 -6.59
N GLU A 145 -9.28 -13.84 -7.59
CA GLU A 145 -8.76 -14.31 -8.87
C GLU A 145 -7.93 -13.25 -9.61
N THR A 146 -8.17 -11.95 -9.33
CA THR A 146 -7.36 -10.88 -9.92
C THR A 146 -5.93 -10.91 -9.39
N LEU A 147 -5.73 -11.17 -8.09
CA LEU A 147 -4.41 -11.30 -7.48
C LEU A 147 -3.70 -12.56 -7.98
N THR A 148 -4.38 -13.72 -7.91
CA THR A 148 -3.81 -15.00 -8.36
C THR A 148 -3.40 -14.95 -9.83
N TRP A 149 -4.25 -14.33 -10.67
CA TRP A 149 -3.94 -14.14 -12.08
C TRP A 149 -2.73 -13.23 -12.28
N TRP A 150 -2.64 -12.10 -11.56
CA TRP A 150 -1.52 -11.16 -11.67
C TRP A 150 -0.21 -11.83 -11.29
N GLN A 151 -0.16 -12.49 -10.15
CA GLN A 151 1.01 -13.21 -9.65
C GLN A 151 1.49 -14.34 -10.56
N SER A 152 0.57 -14.94 -11.33
CA SER A 152 0.95 -16.04 -12.26
C SER A 152 1.62 -15.55 -13.55
N ILE A 153 1.55 -14.24 -13.87
CA ILE A 153 1.95 -13.71 -15.18
C ILE A 153 2.97 -12.56 -15.06
N PHE A 154 2.89 -11.76 -13.99
CA PHE A 154 3.68 -10.53 -13.86
C PHE A 154 4.61 -10.58 -12.65
N GLU A 155 5.80 -9.96 -12.81
CA GLU A 155 6.77 -9.77 -11.73
C GLU A 155 6.57 -8.44 -10.97
N ILE A 156 5.74 -7.52 -11.52
CA ILE A 156 5.43 -6.24 -10.88
C ILE A 156 4.58 -6.49 -9.63
N PRO A 157 5.02 -6.04 -8.44
CA PRO A 157 4.30 -6.25 -7.20
C PRO A 157 2.87 -5.72 -7.23
N CYS A 158 1.96 -6.41 -6.55
CA CYS A 158 0.59 -5.97 -6.39
C CYS A 158 0.21 -5.66 -4.94
N VAL A 159 -0.56 -4.61 -4.78
CA VAL A 159 -1.12 -4.14 -3.53
C VAL A 159 -2.61 -4.48 -3.49
N ALA A 160 -3.07 -5.19 -2.48
CA ALA A 160 -4.48 -5.34 -2.20
C ALA A 160 -4.96 -4.20 -1.28
N ILE A 161 -6.09 -3.56 -1.63
CA ILE A 161 -6.64 -2.43 -0.87
C ILE A 161 -8.16 -2.51 -0.72
N GLY A 162 -8.67 -1.88 0.32
CA GLY A 162 -10.10 -1.61 0.55
C GLY A 162 -10.74 -2.53 1.59
N GLY A 163 -11.05 -1.97 2.76
CA GLY A 163 -11.76 -2.63 3.85
C GLY A 163 -10.99 -3.77 4.53
N ILE A 164 -9.67 -3.82 4.35
CA ILE A 164 -8.80 -4.88 4.88
C ILE A 164 -8.63 -4.71 6.39
N THR A 165 -8.75 -5.82 7.11
CA THR A 165 -8.58 -5.93 8.57
C THR A 165 -7.81 -7.21 8.89
N PRO A 166 -7.29 -7.40 10.12
CA PRO A 166 -6.68 -8.66 10.53
C PRO A 166 -7.59 -9.89 10.35
N GLN A 167 -8.91 -9.71 10.45
CA GLN A 167 -9.90 -10.80 10.37
C GLN A 167 -10.21 -11.26 8.94
N ASN A 168 -9.89 -10.46 7.93
CA ASN A 168 -10.22 -10.76 6.53
C ASN A 168 -9.03 -10.75 5.57
N CYS A 169 -7.80 -10.53 6.05
CA CYS A 169 -6.62 -10.40 5.20
C CYS A 169 -6.09 -11.76 4.66
N THR A 170 -6.30 -12.86 5.38
CA THR A 170 -5.77 -14.19 5.01
C THR A 170 -6.01 -14.58 3.56
N PRO A 171 -7.22 -14.49 2.98
CA PRO A 171 -7.44 -14.86 1.58
C PRO A 171 -6.64 -14.01 0.59
N LEU A 172 -6.36 -12.72 0.91
CA LEU A 172 -5.58 -11.83 0.05
C LEU A 172 -4.10 -12.22 0.04
N VAL A 173 -3.55 -12.54 1.21
CA VAL A 173 -2.17 -13.04 1.35
C VAL A 173 -2.00 -14.36 0.58
N GLN A 174 -2.93 -15.30 0.77
CA GLN A 174 -2.91 -16.60 0.08
C GLN A 174 -3.13 -16.49 -1.43
N ALA A 175 -3.86 -15.44 -1.89
CA ALA A 175 -4.02 -15.15 -3.31
C ALA A 175 -2.80 -14.47 -3.95
N GLY A 176 -1.76 -14.14 -3.15
CA GLY A 176 -0.49 -13.61 -3.64
C GLY A 176 -0.40 -12.09 -3.61
N ALA A 177 -1.11 -11.38 -2.73
CA ALA A 177 -0.86 -9.96 -2.53
C ALA A 177 0.54 -9.76 -1.94
N ASP A 178 1.36 -8.90 -2.56
CA ASP A 178 2.69 -8.53 -2.05
C ASP A 178 2.58 -7.52 -0.91
N PHE A 179 1.54 -6.67 -0.96
CA PHE A 179 1.27 -5.68 0.07
C PHE A 179 -0.22 -5.60 0.41
N LEU A 180 -0.52 -5.35 1.69
CA LEU A 180 -1.87 -5.00 2.13
C LEU A 180 -1.92 -3.51 2.50
N ALA A 181 -2.67 -2.72 1.71
CA ALA A 181 -2.86 -1.30 1.96
C ALA A 181 -4.04 -1.08 2.91
N VAL A 182 -3.74 -0.50 4.07
CA VAL A 182 -4.69 -0.30 5.17
C VAL A 182 -4.69 1.14 5.67
N SER A 183 -5.87 1.62 6.04
CA SER A 183 -6.04 2.94 6.67
C SER A 183 -6.98 2.83 7.88
N GLY A 184 -8.29 2.75 7.68
CA GLY A 184 -9.28 2.77 8.74
C GLY A 184 -9.06 1.70 9.82
N ALA A 185 -8.65 0.49 9.43
CA ALA A 185 -8.37 -0.60 10.36
C ALA A 185 -7.22 -0.29 11.34
N VAL A 186 -6.27 0.55 10.93
CA VAL A 186 -5.15 0.94 11.79
C VAL A 186 -5.47 2.17 12.62
N TRP A 187 -6.02 3.21 12.00
CA TRP A 187 -6.20 4.50 12.67
C TRP A 187 -7.44 4.60 13.57
N SER A 188 -8.29 3.57 13.59
CA SER A 188 -9.46 3.49 14.50
C SER A 188 -9.07 2.83 15.82
N GLY A 189 -8.74 3.65 16.82
CA GLY A 189 -8.38 3.18 18.16
C GLY A 189 -6.87 3.15 18.43
N ASP A 190 -6.36 2.04 18.96
CA ASP A 190 -4.92 1.83 19.25
C ASP A 190 -4.18 1.37 17.99
N GLU A 191 -3.50 2.30 17.33
CA GLU A 191 -2.77 2.03 16.11
C GLU A 191 -1.65 0.99 16.27
N ALA A 192 -0.97 0.98 17.40
CA ALA A 192 0.12 0.02 17.64
C ALA A 192 -0.43 -1.40 17.81
N ALA A 193 -1.53 -1.56 18.54
CA ALA A 193 -2.20 -2.86 18.66
C ALA A 193 -2.74 -3.34 17.31
N ASN A 194 -3.32 -2.43 16.52
CA ASN A 194 -3.90 -2.76 15.21
C ASN A 194 -2.83 -3.18 14.18
N VAL A 195 -1.67 -2.50 14.17
CA VAL A 195 -0.54 -2.88 13.28
C VAL A 195 0.03 -4.24 13.69
N ARG A 196 0.21 -4.51 15.00
CA ARG A 196 0.65 -5.84 15.47
C ARG A 196 -0.32 -6.93 15.07
N ALA A 197 -1.61 -6.73 15.29
CA ALA A 197 -2.64 -7.72 14.94
C ALA A 197 -2.66 -8.01 13.42
N LEU A 198 -2.46 -6.98 12.58
CA LEU A 198 -2.39 -7.16 11.14
C LEU A 198 -1.13 -7.94 10.74
N HIS A 199 0.02 -7.60 11.31
CA HIS A 199 1.27 -8.30 11.04
C HIS A 199 1.20 -9.78 11.45
N GLU A 200 0.64 -10.08 12.63
CA GLU A 200 0.42 -11.45 13.12
C GLU A 200 -0.51 -12.24 12.17
N ALA A 201 -1.59 -11.62 11.69
CA ALA A 201 -2.52 -12.25 10.76
C ALA A 201 -1.88 -12.55 9.39
N ILE A 202 -1.05 -11.62 8.87
CA ILE A 202 -0.29 -11.82 7.62
C ILE A 202 0.70 -12.97 7.79
N SER A 203 1.47 -12.98 8.86
CA SER A 203 2.47 -14.03 9.13
C SER A 203 1.83 -15.41 9.29
N ALA A 204 0.68 -15.49 9.97
CA ALA A 204 -0.08 -16.74 10.09
C ALA A 204 -0.60 -17.23 8.73
N ALA A 205 -1.16 -16.33 7.91
CA ALA A 205 -1.67 -16.66 6.58
C ALA A 205 -0.58 -17.19 5.64
N TRP A 206 0.62 -16.64 5.73
CA TRP A 206 1.79 -17.06 4.96
C TRP A 206 2.26 -18.47 5.34
N THR A 207 2.30 -18.77 6.65
CA THR A 207 2.71 -20.08 7.17
C THR A 207 1.74 -21.18 6.74
N GLU A 208 0.44 -20.89 6.69
CA GLU A 208 -0.59 -21.83 6.21
C GLU A 208 -0.53 -22.09 4.70
N ALA A 209 -0.02 -21.15 3.91
CA ALA A 209 0.12 -21.26 2.45
C ALA A 209 1.38 -22.06 2.04
N ALA A 210 2.38 -22.19 2.93
CA ALA A 210 3.59 -22.96 2.64
C ALA A 210 3.25 -24.45 2.50
N PRO A 211 3.65 -25.15 1.39
CA PRO A 211 3.43 -26.58 1.26
C PRO A 211 4.11 -27.33 2.41
N SER A 212 3.36 -28.18 3.09
CA SER A 212 3.90 -29.03 4.15
C SER A 212 5.08 -29.83 3.60
N ALA A 213 6.26 -29.64 4.16
CA ALA A 213 7.51 -30.30 3.77
C ALA A 213 7.55 -31.81 4.12
N ASP A 214 6.38 -32.43 4.33
CA ASP A 214 6.26 -33.82 4.84
C ASP A 214 5.40 -34.70 3.91
N SER A 215 5.88 -34.92 2.68
CA SER A 215 5.34 -36.02 1.84
C SER A 215 6.32 -36.55 0.79
N ASP A 216 7.57 -36.80 1.18
CA ASP A 216 8.47 -37.64 0.39
C ASP A 216 9.18 -38.65 1.31
N VAL A 217 8.39 -39.55 1.91
CA VAL A 217 8.87 -40.87 2.30
C VAL A 217 8.19 -41.86 1.37
N LEU A 218 8.82 -42.09 0.23
CA LEU A 218 8.52 -43.25 -0.62
C LEU A 218 9.08 -44.52 0.02
N PRO A 219 8.33 -45.61 0.00
CA PRO A 219 8.75 -46.90 0.51
C PRO A 219 9.82 -47.60 -0.35
#